data_64145f874368fb7444d758c834f541c3
#
_entry.id   64145f874368fb7444d758c834f541c3
#
_cell.length_a   1.000
_cell.length_b   1.000
_cell.length_c   1.000
_cell.angle_alpha   90.00
_cell.angle_beta   90.00
_cell.angle_gamma   90.00
#
_symmetry.space_group_name_H-M   'P 1'
#
loop_
_entity.id
_entity.type
_entity.pdbx_description
1 polymer ?
#
loop_
_entity_poly.entity_id
_entity_poly.type
_entity_poly.pdbx_seq_one_letter_code
_entity_poly.pdbx_strand_id
1 'polypeptide(L)'
;MERLLEPTPDPAWLLATEGYDPLREGIYEARYAISNGFLGVRGGRAVSRGERWGEPLRTYIAGLFDIPGPEHPIPELVAAPGWLELRILPHGRPLIDHPAEVTSHRTTLDMRRGALLTEARLTDHKVTALRARTLRLVSLSERAVGLHVVEVEFEQGEIEVTLEASSGGVDRLGLRVERLERDLSVWQTKSTGKRLAMAAAALLQIDDRDVEPTMPAPFTWAWHWKTRPGQVVRLSRVVALARGDTPDADPGRVVREKLGTARQLGWRKLVQEHETAWSERWRRSDFEVEGDPAAERALRFAAYHLNGAANPADERVSIGARGLTGEDYHGHVFWDTEIYLLPFYTLTWPEAARALLMYRFRTIDGARAKASKMGYRGAMYAWESADTGAEVTPEQVVDPDGRIVKILCGIQEQHITADVAYAVWQYWEATRDEGFLLDAGAEILLETGRFWSSRAQPEADGRCHIRGVIGPDEYHENIDDSAFTNVMARWNIRRALDVAALLRERWPERWASLSSRLGLSDTELAQWRTVAETMVTGWDPQTGLFEEFAG
;
A
#
# COMPACT_ATOMS: atom_id res chain seq x y z
N MET A 1 9.33 -14.77 -29.07
CA MET A 1 9.31 -15.29 -27.69
C MET A 1 10.26 -14.52 -26.76
N GLU A 2 11.38 -14.01 -27.24
CA GLU A 2 12.39 -13.22 -26.49
C GLU A 2 11.88 -11.89 -25.92
N ARG A 3 10.95 -11.22 -26.58
CA ARG A 3 10.51 -9.85 -26.21
C ARG A 3 9.81 -9.70 -24.86
N LEU A 4 9.27 -10.75 -24.24
CA LEU A 4 8.56 -10.62 -22.96
C LEU A 4 9.51 -10.41 -21.77
N LEU A 5 10.73 -10.90 -21.85
CA LEU A 5 11.79 -10.71 -20.86
C LEU A 5 12.70 -9.51 -21.17
N GLU A 6 12.40 -8.77 -22.24
CA GLU A 6 13.10 -7.54 -22.59
C GLU A 6 12.31 -6.33 -22.11
N PRO A 7 12.97 -5.26 -21.65
CA PRO A 7 12.29 -4.05 -21.28
C PRO A 7 11.72 -3.31 -22.49
N THR A 8 10.78 -2.41 -22.22
CA THR A 8 10.30 -1.42 -23.19
C THR A 8 11.49 -0.70 -23.86
N PRO A 9 11.47 -0.48 -25.19
CA PRO A 9 12.59 0.16 -25.89
C PRO A 9 12.86 1.61 -25.50
N ASP A 10 11.84 2.34 -25.07
CA ASP A 10 11.93 3.76 -24.69
C ASP A 10 12.47 3.91 -23.25
N PRO A 11 13.67 4.50 -23.08
CA PRO A 11 14.32 4.66 -21.79
C PRO A 11 13.59 5.62 -20.83
N ALA A 12 12.68 6.47 -21.31
CA ALA A 12 11.88 7.35 -20.47
C ALA A 12 10.90 6.58 -19.55
N TRP A 13 10.66 5.29 -19.84
CA TRP A 13 9.84 4.39 -19.03
C TRP A 13 10.63 3.47 -18.11
N LEU A 14 11.96 3.59 -18.10
CA LEU A 14 12.82 2.65 -17.42
C LEU A 14 13.56 3.30 -16.25
N LEU A 15 13.51 2.65 -15.10
CA LEU A 15 14.47 2.89 -14.03
C LEU A 15 15.40 1.68 -13.96
N ALA A 16 16.67 1.86 -14.29
CA ALA A 16 17.63 0.78 -14.34
C ALA A 16 18.86 1.04 -13.44
N THR A 17 19.39 -0.03 -12.85
CA THR A 17 20.65 -0.02 -12.13
C THR A 17 21.53 -1.17 -12.64
N GLU A 18 22.76 -0.82 -12.97
CA GLU A 18 23.82 -1.77 -13.33
C GLU A 18 24.67 -2.11 -12.12
N GLY A 19 25.15 -3.36 -12.08
CA GLY A 19 25.98 -3.86 -11.01
C GLY A 19 25.18 -4.38 -9.82
N TYR A 20 25.92 -4.92 -8.86
CA TYR A 20 25.38 -5.53 -7.67
C TYR A 20 26.22 -5.12 -6.44
N ASP A 21 25.61 -4.37 -5.56
CA ASP A 21 26.21 -3.96 -4.28
C ASP A 21 25.34 -4.50 -3.12
N PRO A 22 25.82 -5.52 -2.39
CA PRO A 22 25.08 -6.10 -1.27
C PRO A 22 24.79 -5.12 -0.13
N LEU A 23 25.63 -4.09 0.05
CA LEU A 23 25.45 -3.08 1.11
C LEU A 23 24.30 -2.11 0.81
N ARG A 24 23.87 -2.04 -0.44
CA ARG A 24 22.77 -1.19 -0.91
C ARG A 24 21.49 -1.96 -1.20
N GLU A 25 21.41 -3.23 -0.85
CA GLU A 25 20.29 -4.09 -1.20
C GLU A 25 18.95 -3.55 -0.70
N GLY A 26 18.86 -3.11 0.54
CA GLY A 26 17.62 -2.53 1.10
C GLY A 26 17.12 -1.30 0.31
N ILE A 27 18.04 -0.48 -0.24
CA ILE A 27 17.71 0.65 -1.11
C ILE A 27 17.12 0.14 -2.44
N TYR A 28 17.72 -0.89 -3.02
CA TYR A 28 17.23 -1.47 -4.27
C TYR A 28 15.89 -2.16 -4.07
N GLU A 29 15.70 -2.88 -2.97
CA GLU A 29 14.43 -3.50 -2.62
C GLU A 29 13.29 -2.50 -2.53
N ALA A 30 13.51 -1.36 -1.88
CA ALA A 30 12.51 -0.30 -1.79
C ALA A 30 12.24 0.36 -3.15
N ARG A 31 13.31 0.73 -3.88
CA ARG A 31 13.22 1.44 -5.16
C ARG A 31 12.53 0.63 -6.27
N TYR A 32 12.77 -0.67 -6.29
CA TYR A 32 12.26 -1.59 -7.30
C TYR A 32 11.05 -2.41 -6.82
N ALA A 33 10.37 -1.94 -5.79
CA ALA A 33 9.15 -2.56 -5.31
C ALA A 33 8.05 -2.52 -6.38
N ILE A 34 7.28 -3.60 -6.45
CA ILE A 34 6.11 -3.74 -7.32
C ILE A 34 4.86 -3.90 -6.47
N SER A 35 3.78 -3.22 -6.85
CA SER A 35 2.53 -3.25 -6.09
C SER A 35 1.33 -3.05 -7.02
N ASN A 36 0.16 -3.51 -6.57
CA ASN A 36 -1.10 -3.33 -7.27
C ASN A 36 -2.24 -2.84 -6.35
N GLY A 37 -1.89 -2.32 -5.16
CA GLY A 37 -2.84 -1.84 -4.16
C GLY A 37 -3.49 -2.93 -3.29
N PHE A 38 -3.25 -4.20 -3.59
CA PHE A 38 -3.61 -5.34 -2.75
C PHE A 38 -2.39 -6.16 -2.35
N LEU A 39 -1.56 -6.49 -3.33
CA LEU A 39 -0.32 -7.26 -3.17
C LEU A 39 0.86 -6.35 -3.47
N GLY A 40 1.83 -6.30 -2.56
CA GLY A 40 3.08 -5.59 -2.71
C GLY A 40 4.27 -6.49 -2.45
N VAL A 41 5.32 -6.34 -3.25
CA VAL A 41 6.56 -7.13 -3.14
C VAL A 41 7.75 -6.21 -3.25
N ARG A 42 8.70 -6.30 -2.34
CA ARG A 42 9.96 -5.55 -2.42
C ARG A 42 10.82 -6.06 -3.58
N GLY A 43 11.49 -5.16 -4.25
CA GLY A 43 12.42 -5.49 -5.33
C GLY A 43 13.66 -6.21 -4.79
N GLY A 44 14.20 -7.14 -5.54
CA GLY A 44 15.40 -7.87 -5.13
C GLY A 44 16.01 -8.61 -6.31
N ARG A 45 16.97 -9.46 -6.04
CA ARG A 45 17.79 -10.16 -7.03
C ARG A 45 17.01 -11.15 -7.90
N ALA A 46 17.65 -11.55 -8.99
CA ALA A 46 17.14 -12.58 -9.90
C ALA A 46 17.14 -13.98 -9.26
N VAL A 47 18.16 -14.29 -8.50
CA VAL A 47 18.42 -15.59 -7.87
C VAL A 47 18.78 -15.37 -6.41
N SER A 48 18.20 -16.16 -5.53
CA SER A 48 18.44 -16.07 -4.09
C SER A 48 19.83 -16.58 -3.73
N ARG A 49 20.41 -15.99 -2.69
CA ARG A 49 21.61 -16.52 -2.01
C ARG A 49 21.21 -17.72 -1.15
N GLY A 50 22.21 -18.54 -0.78
CA GLY A 50 22.03 -19.55 0.26
C GLY A 50 21.65 -18.92 1.61
N GLU A 51 21.19 -19.74 2.56
CA GLU A 51 20.63 -19.34 3.87
C GLU A 51 21.48 -18.37 4.71
N ARG A 52 22.76 -18.20 4.39
CA ARG A 52 23.69 -17.33 5.13
C ARG A 52 23.54 -15.83 4.86
N TRP A 53 22.78 -15.41 3.82
CA TRP A 53 22.96 -14.06 3.26
C TRP A 53 21.68 -13.26 3.05
N GLY A 54 20.69 -13.39 3.85
CA GLY A 54 19.56 -12.46 3.85
C GLY A 54 18.20 -13.10 4.10
N GLU A 55 17.27 -12.27 4.52
CA GLU A 55 15.88 -12.64 4.66
C GLU A 55 15.20 -12.80 3.29
N PRO A 56 14.17 -13.66 3.16
CA PRO A 56 13.35 -13.74 1.96
C PRO A 56 12.77 -12.36 1.61
N LEU A 57 12.61 -12.08 0.32
CA LEU A 57 11.94 -10.86 -0.14
C LEU A 57 10.54 -10.76 0.47
N ARG A 58 10.30 -9.67 1.18
CA ARG A 58 9.04 -9.45 1.89
C ARG A 58 7.90 -9.18 0.92
N THR A 59 6.79 -9.83 1.19
CA THR A 59 5.52 -9.66 0.52
C THR A 59 4.52 -9.08 1.50
N TYR A 60 3.68 -8.15 1.07
CA TYR A 60 2.67 -7.50 1.89
C TYR A 60 1.30 -7.59 1.24
N ILE A 61 0.27 -7.68 2.09
CA ILE A 61 -1.13 -7.62 1.67
C ILE A 61 -1.79 -6.45 2.37
N ALA A 62 -2.40 -5.56 1.60
CA ALA A 62 -3.07 -4.40 2.14
C ALA A 62 -4.13 -4.79 3.19
N GLY A 63 -4.13 -4.11 4.34
CA GLY A 63 -5.08 -4.34 5.43
C GLY A 63 -4.84 -5.56 6.32
N LEU A 64 -3.75 -6.30 6.12
CA LEU A 64 -3.38 -7.42 6.98
C LEU A 64 -2.61 -6.90 8.20
N PHE A 65 -3.30 -6.34 9.19
CA PHE A 65 -2.71 -5.85 10.43
C PHE A 65 -2.83 -6.87 11.55
N ASP A 66 -1.81 -6.94 12.41
CA ASP A 66 -1.84 -7.67 13.67
C ASP A 66 -1.17 -6.86 14.79
N ILE A 67 -1.44 -7.22 16.04
CA ILE A 67 -0.79 -6.64 17.21
C ILE A 67 0.32 -7.59 17.63
N PRO A 68 1.60 -7.18 17.60
CA PRO A 68 2.74 -8.06 17.88
C PRO A 68 2.70 -8.70 19.26
N GLY A 69 2.22 -7.96 20.28
CA GLY A 69 2.08 -8.47 21.63
C GLY A 69 1.70 -7.39 22.64
N PRO A 70 1.49 -7.74 23.90
CA PRO A 70 1.06 -6.80 24.94
C PRO A 70 2.10 -5.70 25.23
N GLU A 71 3.38 -5.93 24.95
CA GLU A 71 4.44 -4.92 25.11
C GLU A 71 4.47 -3.92 23.94
N HIS A 72 3.86 -4.28 22.79
CA HIS A 72 3.72 -3.44 21.61
C HIS A 72 2.25 -3.50 21.14
N PRO A 73 1.34 -2.76 21.80
CA PRO A 73 -0.10 -2.86 21.54
C PRO A 73 -0.54 -2.14 20.26
N ILE A 74 0.40 -1.72 19.43
CA ILE A 74 0.16 -0.99 18.19
C ILE A 74 0.01 -1.99 17.04
N PRO A 75 -1.08 -1.95 16.26
CA PRO A 75 -1.23 -2.78 15.08
C PRO A 75 -0.13 -2.49 14.05
N GLU A 76 0.47 -3.53 13.50
CA GLU A 76 1.46 -3.43 12.43
C GLU A 76 1.00 -4.19 11.20
N LEU A 77 1.38 -3.72 10.02
CA LEU A 77 1.16 -4.45 8.77
C LEU A 77 2.02 -5.72 8.77
N VAL A 78 1.37 -6.87 8.73
CA VAL A 78 2.04 -8.18 8.77
C VAL A 78 2.56 -8.55 7.39
N ALA A 79 3.82 -8.97 7.31
CA ALA A 79 4.36 -9.55 6.08
C ALA A 79 3.70 -10.90 5.78
N ALA A 80 3.41 -11.15 4.51
CA ALA A 80 2.95 -12.43 3.99
C ALA A 80 4.13 -13.34 3.60
N PRO A 81 3.90 -14.66 3.45
CA PRO A 81 4.96 -15.57 3.01
C PRO A 81 5.61 -15.14 1.70
N GLY A 82 6.95 -15.18 1.67
CA GLY A 82 7.71 -14.95 0.44
C GLY A 82 7.49 -16.07 -0.58
N TRP A 83 7.41 -15.72 -1.86
CA TRP A 83 7.14 -16.67 -2.93
C TRP A 83 8.13 -16.59 -4.10
N LEU A 84 9.19 -15.81 -3.96
CA LEU A 84 10.15 -15.53 -5.03
C LEU A 84 11.48 -16.26 -4.85
N GLU A 85 11.63 -17.09 -3.84
CA GLU A 85 12.88 -17.79 -3.59
C GLU A 85 13.19 -18.77 -4.71
N LEU A 86 14.41 -18.67 -5.25
CA LEU A 86 14.91 -19.49 -6.33
C LEU A 86 16.39 -19.81 -6.08
N ARG A 87 16.73 -21.09 -6.05
CA ARG A 87 18.10 -21.57 -5.91
C ARG A 87 18.51 -22.40 -7.10
N ILE A 88 19.69 -22.16 -7.62
CA ILE A 88 20.34 -22.99 -8.64
C ILE A 88 21.54 -23.65 -7.96
N LEU A 89 21.56 -24.97 -7.95
CA LEU A 89 22.50 -25.78 -7.18
C LEU A 89 23.31 -26.70 -8.12
N PRO A 90 24.39 -26.20 -8.77
CA PRO A 90 25.34 -27.05 -9.47
C PRO A 90 25.98 -28.03 -8.47
N HIS A 91 25.96 -29.33 -8.81
CA HIS A 91 26.50 -30.38 -7.94
C HIS A 91 26.01 -30.30 -6.47
N GLY A 92 24.74 -29.83 -6.27
CA GLY A 92 24.12 -29.72 -4.95
C GLY A 92 24.58 -28.54 -4.09
N ARG A 93 25.35 -27.59 -4.61
CA ARG A 93 25.79 -26.37 -3.90
C ARG A 93 25.15 -25.13 -4.51
N PRO A 94 24.71 -24.16 -3.68
CA PRO A 94 24.18 -22.90 -4.21
C PRO A 94 25.19 -22.21 -5.11
N LEU A 95 24.76 -21.75 -6.28
CA LEU A 95 25.62 -21.06 -7.25
C LEU A 95 26.09 -19.70 -6.71
N ILE A 96 25.28 -19.04 -5.86
CA ILE A 96 25.62 -17.75 -5.26
C ILE A 96 25.93 -17.93 -3.78
N ASP A 97 27.14 -18.29 -3.46
CA ASP A 97 27.67 -18.26 -2.11
C ASP A 97 28.57 -17.02 -1.86
N HIS A 98 29.05 -16.39 -2.93
CA HIS A 98 29.92 -15.22 -2.85
C HIS A 98 29.53 -14.14 -3.88
N PRO A 99 29.58 -12.82 -3.56
CA PRO A 99 29.28 -11.74 -4.51
C PRO A 99 30.13 -11.77 -5.79
N ALA A 100 31.37 -12.27 -5.72
CA ALA A 100 32.25 -12.39 -6.88
C ALA A 100 31.75 -13.38 -7.97
N GLU A 101 30.78 -14.22 -7.65
CA GLU A 101 30.15 -15.15 -8.60
C GLU A 101 29.15 -14.44 -9.52
N VAL A 102 28.74 -13.21 -9.16
CA VAL A 102 27.89 -12.36 -10.01
C VAL A 102 28.79 -11.49 -10.88
N THR A 103 28.99 -11.87 -12.14
CA THR A 103 29.89 -11.16 -13.07
C THR A 103 29.21 -9.98 -13.76
N SER A 104 27.90 -10.03 -13.94
CA SER A 104 27.10 -8.87 -14.31
C SER A 104 25.71 -8.97 -13.69
N HIS A 105 25.11 -7.81 -13.38
CA HIS A 105 23.76 -7.73 -12.86
C HIS A 105 23.12 -6.43 -13.32
N ARG A 106 21.90 -6.51 -13.80
CA ARG A 106 21.07 -5.37 -14.16
C ARG A 106 19.67 -5.58 -13.63
N THR A 107 19.17 -4.57 -12.90
CA THR A 107 17.77 -4.50 -12.47
C THR A 107 17.08 -3.37 -13.20
N THR A 108 15.92 -3.62 -13.78
CA THR A 108 15.14 -2.65 -14.53
C THR A 108 13.68 -2.69 -14.11
N LEU A 109 13.17 -1.61 -13.55
CA LEU A 109 11.75 -1.38 -13.39
C LEU A 109 11.22 -0.81 -14.72
N ASP A 110 10.41 -1.57 -15.40
CA ASP A 110 9.67 -1.15 -16.57
C ASP A 110 8.31 -0.59 -16.13
N MET A 111 8.25 0.73 -15.96
CA MET A 111 7.07 1.42 -15.43
C MET A 111 5.89 1.33 -16.40
N ARG A 112 6.16 1.30 -17.72
CA ARG A 112 5.12 1.19 -18.73
C ARG A 112 4.36 -0.12 -18.62
N ARG A 113 5.09 -1.20 -18.33
CA ARG A 113 4.55 -2.56 -18.22
C ARG A 113 4.18 -2.91 -16.77
N GLY A 114 4.58 -2.13 -15.78
CA GLY A 114 4.39 -2.46 -14.37
C GLY A 114 5.16 -3.71 -13.94
N ALA A 115 6.33 -3.95 -14.52
CA ALA A 115 7.09 -5.17 -14.35
C ALA A 115 8.52 -4.92 -13.89
N LEU A 116 9.04 -5.79 -13.05
CA LEU A 116 10.42 -5.80 -12.62
C LEU A 116 11.20 -6.86 -13.40
N LEU A 117 12.20 -6.43 -14.15
CA LEU A 117 13.09 -7.26 -14.94
C LEU A 117 14.47 -7.30 -14.28
N THR A 118 15.07 -8.49 -14.26
CA THR A 118 16.44 -8.63 -13.78
C THR A 118 17.22 -9.52 -14.74
N GLU A 119 18.43 -9.12 -15.05
CA GLU A 119 19.38 -9.92 -15.81
C GLU A 119 20.65 -10.08 -15.01
N ALA A 120 21.15 -11.29 -14.88
CA ALA A 120 22.40 -11.58 -14.20
C ALA A 120 23.20 -12.63 -14.97
N ARG A 121 24.52 -12.47 -14.99
CA ARG A 121 25.44 -13.51 -15.40
C ARG A 121 26.20 -14.00 -14.19
N LEU A 122 26.15 -15.30 -13.98
CA LEU A 122 26.69 -15.99 -12.83
C LEU A 122 27.75 -16.98 -13.28
N THR A 123 28.84 -17.07 -12.54
CA THR A 123 29.90 -18.03 -12.81
C THR A 123 30.33 -18.72 -11.54
N ASP A 124 30.39 -20.03 -11.57
CA ASP A 124 31.21 -20.82 -10.64
C ASP A 124 32.63 -20.84 -11.20
N HIS A 125 33.60 -20.38 -10.42
CA HIS A 125 35.01 -20.14 -10.82
C HIS A 125 35.68 -21.28 -11.59
N LYS A 126 35.05 -22.43 -11.80
CA LYS A 126 35.72 -23.62 -12.33
C LYS A 126 35.03 -24.30 -13.49
N VAL A 127 33.68 -24.27 -13.64
CA VAL A 127 33.02 -25.20 -14.54
C VAL A 127 31.74 -24.63 -15.20
N THR A 128 31.08 -23.65 -14.63
CA THR A 128 29.73 -23.24 -15.06
C THR A 128 29.62 -21.75 -15.26
N ALA A 129 29.12 -21.34 -16.43
CA ALA A 129 28.64 -19.99 -16.65
C ALA A 129 27.18 -20.06 -17.07
N LEU A 130 26.35 -19.22 -16.48
CA LEU A 130 24.96 -19.11 -16.86
C LEU A 130 24.49 -17.65 -16.88
N ARG A 131 23.48 -17.40 -17.71
CA ARG A 131 22.75 -16.15 -17.79
C ARG A 131 21.33 -16.39 -17.29
N ALA A 132 20.89 -15.62 -16.30
CA ALA A 132 19.54 -15.66 -15.79
C ALA A 132 18.82 -14.36 -16.13
N ARG A 133 17.62 -14.47 -16.69
CA ARG A 133 16.69 -13.35 -16.94
C ARG A 133 15.40 -13.60 -16.20
N THR A 134 14.88 -12.60 -15.50
CA THR A 134 13.62 -12.75 -14.77
C THR A 134 12.63 -11.65 -15.11
N LEU A 135 11.36 -12.00 -15.06
CA LEU A 135 10.24 -11.06 -15.05
C LEU A 135 9.40 -11.34 -13.80
N ARG A 136 9.14 -10.30 -13.03
CA ARG A 136 8.27 -10.33 -11.85
C ARG A 136 7.19 -9.28 -11.98
N LEU A 137 5.96 -9.66 -11.68
CA LEU A 137 4.83 -8.74 -11.58
C LEU A 137 3.83 -9.19 -10.51
N VAL A 138 3.10 -8.24 -9.97
CA VAL A 138 1.84 -8.45 -9.26
C VAL A 138 0.74 -7.93 -10.16
N SER A 139 -0.22 -8.79 -10.51
CA SER A 139 -1.16 -8.50 -11.59
C SER A 139 -2.06 -7.32 -11.25
N LEU A 140 -2.19 -6.36 -12.17
CA LEU A 140 -3.12 -5.24 -12.02
C LEU A 140 -4.55 -5.62 -12.45
N SER A 141 -4.69 -6.61 -13.34
CA SER A 141 -6.00 -7.12 -13.79
C SER A 141 -6.62 -8.10 -12.77
N GLU A 142 -5.81 -8.99 -12.16
CA GLU A 142 -6.22 -9.91 -11.11
C GLU A 142 -5.32 -9.71 -9.88
N ARG A 143 -5.73 -8.84 -8.99
CA ARG A 143 -4.89 -8.31 -7.90
C ARG A 143 -4.44 -9.35 -6.89
N ALA A 144 -5.13 -10.48 -6.81
CA ALA A 144 -4.74 -11.60 -5.96
C ALA A 144 -3.54 -12.39 -6.51
N VAL A 145 -3.12 -12.17 -7.77
CA VAL A 145 -2.16 -13.01 -8.49
C VAL A 145 -0.80 -12.32 -8.66
N GLY A 146 0.26 -13.05 -8.30
CA GLY A 146 1.65 -12.73 -8.62
C GLY A 146 2.24 -13.72 -9.63
N LEU A 147 3.17 -13.25 -10.46
CA LEU A 147 3.86 -14.03 -11.49
C LEU A 147 5.36 -13.82 -11.41
N HIS A 148 6.11 -14.92 -11.47
CA HIS A 148 7.56 -14.94 -11.59
C HIS A 148 7.95 -15.85 -12.74
N VAL A 149 8.56 -15.30 -13.79
CA VAL A 149 9.12 -16.05 -14.91
C VAL A 149 10.63 -15.92 -14.85
N VAL A 150 11.32 -17.04 -14.97
CA VAL A 150 12.79 -17.11 -14.99
C VAL A 150 13.23 -17.90 -16.19
N GLU A 151 14.14 -17.35 -16.94
CA GLU A 151 14.84 -18.05 -18.02
C GLU A 151 16.31 -18.14 -17.67
N VAL A 152 16.85 -19.35 -17.73
CA VAL A 152 18.27 -19.63 -17.46
C VAL A 152 18.87 -20.27 -18.69
N GLU A 153 19.93 -19.66 -19.22
CA GLU A 153 20.77 -20.19 -20.28
C GLU A 153 22.08 -20.71 -19.68
N PHE A 154 22.35 -21.99 -19.82
CA PHE A 154 23.61 -22.59 -19.41
C PHE A 154 24.64 -22.40 -20.53
N GLU A 155 25.47 -21.36 -20.43
CA GLU A 155 26.44 -21.01 -21.47
C GLU A 155 27.57 -22.03 -21.58
N GLN A 156 27.97 -22.63 -20.45
CA GLN A 156 29.07 -23.63 -20.39
C GLN A 156 28.76 -24.70 -19.33
N GLY A 157 29.33 -25.89 -19.57
CA GLY A 157 29.32 -27.02 -18.63
C GLY A 157 28.23 -28.06 -18.92
N GLU A 158 28.66 -29.33 -18.85
CA GLU A 158 27.75 -30.48 -18.69
C GLU A 158 27.79 -30.90 -17.21
N ILE A 159 26.86 -30.42 -16.42
CA ILE A 159 26.85 -30.61 -14.97
C ILE A 159 25.51 -31.10 -14.47
N GLU A 160 25.52 -31.85 -13.38
CA GLU A 160 24.30 -32.12 -12.62
C GLU A 160 23.87 -30.85 -11.92
N VAL A 161 22.63 -30.42 -12.16
CA VAL A 161 22.06 -29.23 -11.53
C VAL A 161 20.72 -29.54 -10.92
N THR A 162 20.46 -28.94 -9.74
CA THR A 162 19.11 -28.86 -9.18
C THR A 162 18.65 -27.41 -9.23
N LEU A 163 17.46 -27.17 -9.79
CA LEU A 163 16.75 -25.91 -9.68
C LEU A 163 15.66 -26.09 -8.64
N GLU A 164 15.68 -25.25 -7.61
CA GLU A 164 14.72 -25.29 -6.53
C GLU A 164 13.99 -23.96 -6.44
N ALA A 165 12.66 -24.02 -6.50
CA ALA A 165 11.78 -22.89 -6.33
C ALA A 165 10.97 -23.10 -5.06
N SER A 166 11.06 -22.18 -4.10
CA SER A 166 10.37 -22.31 -2.83
C SER A 166 9.61 -21.05 -2.43
N SER A 167 8.65 -21.24 -1.53
CA SER A 167 7.97 -20.18 -0.81
C SER A 167 8.23 -20.43 0.67
N GLY A 168 8.78 -19.43 1.37
CA GLY A 168 9.30 -19.68 2.71
C GLY A 168 9.12 -18.51 3.68
N GLY A 169 9.69 -18.69 4.88
CA GLY A 169 9.78 -17.65 5.90
C GLY A 169 8.56 -17.50 6.82
N VAL A 170 7.62 -18.44 6.80
CA VAL A 170 6.37 -18.36 7.58
C VAL A 170 6.61 -18.33 9.09
N ASP A 171 7.59 -19.09 9.57
CA ASP A 171 7.86 -19.21 11.02
C ASP A 171 8.29 -17.88 11.67
N ARG A 172 8.81 -16.95 10.87
CA ARG A 172 9.28 -15.63 11.33
C ARG A 172 8.22 -14.53 11.25
N LEU A 173 7.07 -14.81 10.61
CA LEU A 173 6.04 -13.80 10.31
C LEU A 173 5.01 -13.61 11.42
N GLY A 174 5.13 -14.32 12.53
CA GLY A 174 4.14 -14.23 13.59
C GLY A 174 2.78 -14.86 13.26
N LEU A 175 2.67 -15.56 12.14
CA LEU A 175 1.46 -16.21 11.68
C LEU A 175 1.33 -17.63 12.26
N ARG A 176 0.10 -18.03 12.61
CA ARG A 176 -0.23 -19.39 13.01
C ARG A 176 -0.79 -20.16 11.83
N VAL A 177 -0.26 -21.35 11.55
CA VAL A 177 -0.75 -22.22 10.50
C VAL A 177 -2.09 -22.83 10.93
N GLU A 178 -3.15 -22.61 10.14
CA GLU A 178 -4.44 -23.31 10.29
C GLU A 178 -4.51 -24.55 9.39
N ARG A 179 -4.01 -24.45 8.16
CA ARG A 179 -4.01 -25.51 7.16
C ARG A 179 -2.74 -25.45 6.33
N LEU A 180 -2.10 -26.58 6.09
CA LEU A 180 -0.92 -26.70 5.24
C LEU A 180 -1.09 -27.92 4.32
N GLU A 181 -1.17 -27.66 3.03
CA GLU A 181 -1.15 -28.63 1.95
C GLU A 181 0.15 -28.51 1.14
N ARG A 182 0.31 -29.27 0.08
CA ARG A 182 1.52 -29.21 -0.77
C ARG A 182 1.71 -27.86 -1.47
N ASP A 183 0.60 -27.29 -1.94
CA ASP A 183 0.54 -26.08 -2.79
C ASP A 183 -0.47 -25.04 -2.31
N LEU A 184 -1.07 -25.23 -1.14
CA LEU A 184 -2.00 -24.32 -0.48
C LEU A 184 -1.79 -24.29 1.02
N SER A 185 -1.81 -23.09 1.60
CA SER A 185 -1.83 -22.94 3.07
C SER A 185 -2.75 -21.81 3.49
N VAL A 186 -3.28 -21.93 4.70
CA VAL A 186 -4.06 -20.91 5.39
C VAL A 186 -3.38 -20.63 6.72
N TRP A 187 -3.20 -19.37 7.00
CA TRP A 187 -2.63 -18.85 8.25
C TRP A 187 -3.60 -17.92 8.93
N GLN A 188 -3.38 -17.73 10.22
CA GLN A 188 -4.10 -16.77 11.04
C GLN A 188 -3.11 -15.89 11.79
N THR A 189 -3.37 -14.58 11.86
CA THR A 189 -2.65 -13.67 12.75
C THR A 189 -2.90 -14.04 14.21
N LYS A 190 -1.90 -13.80 15.09
CA LYS A 190 -1.94 -14.31 16.47
C LYS A 190 -2.93 -13.58 17.36
N SER A 191 -2.98 -12.25 17.23
CA SER A 191 -3.74 -11.38 18.12
C SER A 191 -5.11 -11.01 17.55
N THR A 192 -5.17 -10.59 16.29
CA THR A 192 -6.42 -10.14 15.66
C THR A 192 -7.23 -11.24 15.00
N GLY A 193 -6.63 -12.44 14.81
CA GLY A 193 -7.33 -13.59 14.24
C GLY A 193 -7.67 -13.47 12.75
N LYS A 194 -7.07 -12.51 12.03
CA LYS A 194 -7.27 -12.35 10.59
C LYS A 194 -6.67 -13.52 9.83
N ARG A 195 -7.33 -13.93 8.77
CA ARG A 195 -6.88 -15.04 7.94
C ARG A 195 -6.15 -14.57 6.70
N LEU A 196 -5.14 -15.34 6.32
CA LEU A 196 -4.39 -15.20 5.08
C LEU A 196 -4.31 -16.57 4.42
N ALA A 197 -4.52 -16.65 3.13
CA ALA A 197 -4.25 -17.86 2.36
C ALA A 197 -3.31 -17.56 1.19
N MET A 198 -2.51 -18.57 0.84
CA MET A 198 -1.69 -18.59 -0.37
C MET A 198 -1.84 -19.96 -1.05
N ALA A 199 -1.97 -19.93 -2.37
CA ALA A 199 -1.80 -21.09 -3.21
C ALA A 199 -0.79 -20.77 -4.31
N ALA A 200 0.04 -21.75 -4.70
CA ALA A 200 1.08 -21.52 -5.69
C ALA A 200 1.27 -22.74 -6.60
N ALA A 201 1.75 -22.50 -7.82
CA ALA A 201 2.13 -23.52 -8.76
C ALA A 201 3.40 -23.09 -9.50
N ALA A 202 4.26 -24.07 -9.81
CA ALA A 202 5.48 -23.86 -10.58
C ALA A 202 5.57 -24.90 -11.71
N LEU A 203 6.02 -24.45 -12.88
CA LEU A 203 6.23 -25.26 -14.07
C LEU A 203 7.62 -24.97 -14.65
N LEU A 204 8.43 -26.00 -14.83
CA LEU A 204 9.70 -25.90 -15.53
C LEU A 204 9.57 -26.48 -16.95
N GLN A 205 10.09 -25.76 -17.91
CA GLN A 205 10.27 -26.23 -19.30
C GLN A 205 11.76 -26.35 -19.60
N ILE A 206 12.15 -27.49 -20.12
CA ILE A 206 13.49 -27.75 -20.65
C ILE A 206 13.34 -28.07 -22.13
N ASP A 207 13.99 -27.29 -23.00
CA ASP A 207 13.85 -27.43 -24.45
C ASP A 207 12.36 -27.44 -24.91
N ASP A 208 11.58 -26.48 -24.36
CA ASP A 208 10.12 -26.32 -24.55
C ASP A 208 9.24 -27.51 -24.12
N ARG A 209 9.78 -28.46 -23.34
CA ARG A 209 9.03 -29.58 -22.76
C ARG A 209 8.83 -29.40 -21.28
N ASP A 210 7.61 -29.64 -20.85
CA ASP A 210 7.26 -29.61 -19.43
C ASP A 210 7.96 -30.73 -18.66
N VAL A 211 8.54 -30.42 -17.52
CA VAL A 211 9.22 -31.38 -16.63
C VAL A 211 8.54 -31.36 -15.27
N GLU A 212 8.11 -32.55 -14.85
CA GLU A 212 7.46 -32.71 -13.56
C GLU A 212 8.44 -32.46 -12.40
N PRO A 213 8.06 -31.68 -11.36
CA PRO A 213 8.87 -31.48 -10.19
C PRO A 213 8.79 -32.62 -9.19
N THR A 214 9.82 -32.81 -8.42
CA THR A 214 9.66 -33.39 -7.06
C THR A 214 9.23 -32.28 -6.11
N MET A 215 8.50 -32.65 -5.06
CA MET A 215 8.12 -31.71 -4.00
C MET A 215 8.62 -32.23 -2.64
N PRO A 216 9.85 -31.89 -2.26
CA PRO A 216 10.46 -32.37 -1.03
C PRO A 216 9.78 -31.81 0.24
N ALA A 217 9.14 -30.65 0.12
CA ALA A 217 8.38 -30.01 1.18
C ALA A 217 7.18 -29.24 0.60
N PRO A 218 6.19 -28.84 1.41
CA PRO A 218 5.15 -27.92 0.98
C PRO A 218 5.75 -26.66 0.36
N PHE A 219 5.16 -26.19 -0.73
CA PHE A 219 5.61 -25.03 -1.49
C PHE A 219 7.07 -25.09 -1.98
N THR A 220 7.65 -26.28 -2.12
CA THR A 220 9.01 -26.46 -2.62
C THR A 220 8.97 -27.39 -3.82
N TRP A 221 9.34 -26.87 -4.97
CA TRP A 221 9.45 -27.58 -6.24
C TRP A 221 10.93 -27.72 -6.60
N ALA A 222 11.36 -28.94 -6.88
CA ALA A 222 12.75 -29.23 -7.25
C ALA A 222 12.80 -30.07 -8.53
N TRP A 223 13.69 -29.69 -9.43
CA TRP A 223 13.98 -30.38 -10.69
C TRP A 223 15.47 -30.68 -10.72
N HIS A 224 15.81 -31.88 -11.13
CA HIS A 224 17.19 -32.37 -11.22
C HIS A 224 17.45 -32.91 -12.61
N TRP A 225 18.51 -32.43 -13.29
CA TRP A 225 18.91 -32.90 -14.61
C TRP A 225 20.39 -32.59 -14.88
N LYS A 226 20.91 -33.21 -15.96
CA LYS A 226 22.24 -32.88 -16.49
C LYS A 226 22.11 -31.83 -17.59
N THR A 227 22.83 -30.71 -17.44
CA THR A 227 22.79 -29.58 -18.37
C THR A 227 23.58 -29.87 -19.63
N ARG A 228 23.37 -29.06 -20.66
CA ARG A 228 24.14 -29.01 -21.91
C ARG A 228 24.51 -27.56 -22.21
N PRO A 229 25.71 -27.29 -22.80
CA PRO A 229 26.05 -25.94 -23.24
C PRO A 229 25.00 -25.38 -24.22
N GLY A 230 24.60 -24.12 -24.01
CA GLY A 230 23.56 -23.47 -24.79
C GLY A 230 22.12 -23.89 -24.43
N GLN A 231 21.94 -24.74 -23.41
CA GLN A 231 20.61 -25.16 -22.97
C GLN A 231 19.86 -24.01 -22.29
N VAL A 232 18.63 -23.79 -22.73
CA VAL A 232 17.72 -22.82 -22.14
C VAL A 232 16.62 -23.54 -21.37
N VAL A 233 16.43 -23.16 -20.12
CA VAL A 233 15.32 -23.64 -19.27
C VAL A 233 14.46 -22.48 -18.84
N ARG A 234 13.15 -22.70 -18.70
CA ARG A 234 12.20 -21.67 -18.28
C ARG A 234 11.32 -22.14 -17.13
N LEU A 235 11.42 -21.46 -16.02
CA LEU A 235 10.52 -21.60 -14.88
C LEU A 235 9.43 -20.54 -14.97
N SER A 236 8.16 -20.95 -14.84
CA SER A 236 7.05 -20.05 -14.56
C SER A 236 6.41 -20.42 -13.23
N ARG A 237 6.30 -19.45 -12.32
CA ARG A 237 5.64 -19.59 -11.02
C ARG A 237 4.50 -18.60 -10.92
N VAL A 238 3.33 -19.10 -10.54
CA VAL A 238 2.12 -18.31 -10.27
C VAL A 238 1.75 -18.50 -8.82
N VAL A 239 1.45 -17.42 -8.13
CA VAL A 239 0.94 -17.41 -6.77
C VAL A 239 -0.40 -16.68 -6.72
N ALA A 240 -1.31 -17.16 -5.88
CA ALA A 240 -2.53 -16.46 -5.53
C ALA A 240 -2.55 -16.25 -4.00
N LEU A 241 -2.85 -15.02 -3.56
CA LEU A 241 -2.98 -14.66 -2.15
C LEU A 241 -4.35 -14.05 -1.89
N ALA A 242 -4.93 -14.29 -0.72
CA ALA A 242 -6.18 -13.70 -0.32
C ALA A 242 -6.23 -13.47 1.19
N ARG A 243 -6.82 -12.35 1.59
CA ARG A 243 -7.13 -11.99 2.98
C ARG A 243 -8.57 -12.37 3.31
N GLY A 244 -8.81 -12.89 4.49
CA GLY A 244 -10.15 -13.12 5.04
C GLY A 244 -10.51 -11.98 6.00
N ASP A 245 -11.46 -11.14 5.59
CA ASP A 245 -11.85 -9.93 6.33
C ASP A 245 -12.96 -10.17 7.36
N THR A 246 -13.59 -11.34 7.32
CA THR A 246 -14.63 -11.75 8.26
C THR A 246 -14.35 -13.17 8.79
N PRO A 247 -14.88 -13.53 9.97
CA PRO A 247 -14.69 -14.88 10.52
C PRO A 247 -15.18 -16.00 9.58
N ASP A 248 -16.22 -15.74 8.79
CA ASP A 248 -16.80 -16.72 7.87
C ASP A 248 -16.13 -16.73 6.48
N ALA A 249 -15.18 -15.82 6.21
CA ALA A 249 -14.47 -15.80 4.94
C ALA A 249 -13.59 -17.05 4.80
N ASP A 250 -13.62 -17.68 3.63
CA ASP A 250 -12.72 -18.78 3.27
C ASP A 250 -11.68 -18.31 2.23
N PRO A 251 -10.58 -17.69 2.66
CA PRO A 251 -9.53 -17.26 1.75
C PRO A 251 -8.85 -18.42 1.04
N GLY A 252 -8.87 -19.64 1.63
CA GLY A 252 -8.31 -20.84 1.01
C GLY A 252 -9.08 -21.25 -0.24
N ARG A 253 -10.41 -21.15 -0.24
CA ARG A 253 -11.21 -21.35 -1.44
C ARG A 253 -10.91 -20.30 -2.51
N VAL A 254 -10.83 -19.04 -2.12
CA VAL A 254 -10.55 -17.92 -3.02
C VAL A 254 -9.22 -18.13 -3.75
N VAL A 255 -8.12 -18.42 -3.03
CA VAL A 255 -6.81 -18.62 -3.67
C VAL A 255 -6.78 -19.83 -4.60
N ARG A 256 -7.51 -20.91 -4.27
CA ARG A 256 -7.61 -22.10 -5.13
C ARG A 256 -8.31 -21.77 -6.47
N GLU A 257 -9.39 -21.02 -6.41
CA GLU A 257 -10.11 -20.52 -7.58
C GLU A 257 -9.22 -19.61 -8.45
N LYS A 258 -8.58 -18.61 -7.84
CA LYS A 258 -7.72 -17.65 -8.53
C LYS A 258 -6.50 -18.33 -9.17
N LEU A 259 -5.83 -19.23 -8.45
CA LEU A 259 -4.73 -20.01 -8.99
C LEU A 259 -5.18 -20.90 -10.15
N GLY A 260 -6.33 -21.56 -10.02
CA GLY A 260 -6.90 -22.40 -11.09
C GLY A 260 -7.13 -21.61 -12.37
N THR A 261 -7.76 -20.46 -12.28
CA THR A 261 -7.99 -19.54 -13.41
C THR A 261 -6.67 -19.07 -14.03
N ALA A 262 -5.72 -18.64 -13.20
CA ALA A 262 -4.42 -18.16 -13.66
C ALA A 262 -3.60 -19.26 -14.38
N ARG A 263 -3.65 -20.50 -13.89
CA ARG A 263 -3.00 -21.65 -14.56
C ARG A 263 -3.63 -21.96 -15.90
N GLN A 264 -4.96 -21.92 -16.02
CA GLN A 264 -5.66 -22.15 -17.30
C GLN A 264 -5.33 -21.06 -18.33
N LEU A 265 -5.23 -19.81 -17.89
CA LEU A 265 -4.85 -18.68 -18.74
C LEU A 265 -3.42 -18.83 -19.27
N GLY A 266 -2.52 -19.32 -18.43
CA GLY A 266 -1.10 -19.41 -18.68
C GLY A 266 -0.37 -18.06 -18.54
N TRP A 267 0.92 -18.13 -18.22
CA TRP A 267 1.71 -16.95 -17.84
C TRP A 267 1.79 -15.87 -18.93
N ARG A 268 1.81 -16.24 -20.21
CA ARG A 268 1.87 -15.26 -21.33
C ARG A 268 0.62 -14.39 -21.38
N LYS A 269 -0.54 -15.00 -21.19
CA LYS A 269 -1.82 -14.28 -21.18
C LYS A 269 -1.97 -13.43 -19.92
N LEU A 270 -1.48 -13.90 -18.77
CA LEU A 270 -1.41 -13.10 -17.55
C LEU A 270 -0.58 -11.83 -17.74
N VAL A 271 0.59 -11.93 -18.38
CA VAL A 271 1.41 -10.75 -18.73
C VAL A 271 0.64 -9.81 -19.65
N GLN A 272 0.00 -10.32 -20.70
CA GLN A 272 -0.76 -9.50 -21.65
C GLN A 272 -1.92 -8.74 -20.98
N GLU A 273 -2.68 -9.39 -20.10
CA GLU A 273 -3.80 -8.77 -19.39
C GLU A 273 -3.30 -7.71 -18.38
N HIS A 274 -2.21 -7.99 -17.69
CA HIS A 274 -1.54 -7.06 -16.82
C HIS A 274 -1.06 -5.81 -17.58
N GLU A 275 -0.37 -5.98 -18.72
CA GLU A 275 0.10 -4.87 -19.55
C GLU A 275 -1.05 -4.05 -20.13
N THR A 276 -2.16 -4.70 -20.47
CA THR A 276 -3.39 -4.01 -20.92
C THR A 276 -3.94 -3.12 -19.80
N ALA A 277 -4.01 -3.63 -18.57
CA ALA A 277 -4.46 -2.87 -17.42
C ALA A 277 -3.54 -1.68 -17.11
N TRP A 278 -2.22 -1.84 -17.20
CA TRP A 278 -1.26 -0.73 -17.07
C TRP A 278 -1.41 0.29 -18.19
N SER A 279 -1.58 -0.15 -19.43
CA SER A 279 -1.80 0.76 -20.56
C SER A 279 -3.05 1.61 -20.38
N GLU A 280 -4.12 1.05 -19.81
CA GLU A 280 -5.34 1.79 -19.47
C GLU A 280 -5.06 2.85 -18.38
N ARG A 281 -4.26 2.51 -17.36
CA ARG A 281 -3.87 3.46 -16.32
C ARG A 281 -3.03 4.59 -16.90
N TRP A 282 -2.02 4.27 -17.69
CA TRP A 282 -1.14 5.29 -18.31
C TRP A 282 -1.89 6.23 -19.25
N ARG A 283 -2.88 5.76 -19.98
CA ARG A 283 -3.71 6.63 -20.83
C ARG A 283 -4.38 7.78 -20.08
N ARG A 284 -4.59 7.63 -18.75
CA ARG A 284 -5.25 8.63 -17.89
C ARG A 284 -4.29 9.38 -16.97
N SER A 285 -3.06 8.91 -16.80
CA SER A 285 -2.14 9.41 -15.78
C SER A 285 -0.70 9.61 -16.24
N ASP A 286 -0.42 9.52 -17.55
CA ASP A 286 0.91 9.83 -18.08
C ASP A 286 1.18 11.32 -18.09
N PHE A 287 2.46 11.65 -18.00
CA PHE A 287 2.99 13.01 -18.07
C PHE A 287 4.02 13.08 -19.20
N GLU A 288 3.85 14.04 -20.08
CA GLU A 288 4.83 14.37 -21.11
C GLU A 288 5.51 15.68 -20.75
N VAL A 289 6.85 15.66 -20.69
CA VAL A 289 7.66 16.85 -20.36
C VAL A 289 8.65 17.09 -21.50
N GLU A 290 8.35 18.11 -22.31
CA GLU A 290 9.22 18.48 -23.42
C GLU A 290 10.51 19.14 -22.91
N GLY A 291 11.65 18.66 -23.39
CA GLY A 291 12.96 19.26 -23.11
C GLY A 291 13.65 18.77 -21.83
N ASP A 292 12.99 18.01 -20.97
CA ASP A 292 13.58 17.43 -19.74
C ASP A 292 13.21 15.95 -19.54
N PRO A 293 13.93 15.02 -20.19
CA PRO A 293 13.68 13.57 -20.02
C PRO A 293 13.89 13.04 -18.59
N ALA A 294 14.68 13.74 -17.77
CA ALA A 294 14.91 13.34 -16.39
C ALA A 294 13.69 13.66 -15.51
N ALA A 295 13.11 14.86 -15.68
CA ALA A 295 11.87 15.24 -15.02
C ALA A 295 10.70 14.34 -15.46
N GLU A 296 10.57 14.07 -16.76
CA GLU A 296 9.55 13.16 -17.29
C GLU A 296 9.62 11.76 -16.64
N ARG A 297 10.81 11.19 -16.60
CA ARG A 297 11.01 9.88 -15.94
C ARG A 297 10.72 9.93 -14.45
N ALA A 298 11.08 11.01 -13.76
CA ALA A 298 10.79 11.18 -12.34
C ALA A 298 9.28 11.26 -12.05
N LEU A 299 8.53 12.00 -12.88
CA LEU A 299 7.07 12.07 -12.78
C LEU A 299 6.41 10.73 -13.09
N ARG A 300 6.87 10.01 -14.12
CA ARG A 300 6.40 8.65 -14.42
C ARG A 300 6.70 7.68 -13.30
N PHE A 301 7.85 7.81 -12.63
CA PHE A 301 8.18 6.99 -11.47
C PHE A 301 7.22 7.25 -10.30
N ALA A 302 6.92 8.51 -9.99
CA ALA A 302 5.92 8.86 -8.98
C ALA A 302 4.52 8.33 -9.36
N ALA A 303 4.08 8.57 -10.59
CA ALA A 303 2.79 8.09 -11.08
C ALA A 303 2.70 6.56 -11.13
N TYR A 304 3.80 5.85 -11.42
CA TYR A 304 3.86 4.40 -11.34
C TYR A 304 3.52 3.90 -9.94
N HIS A 305 4.18 4.46 -8.92
CA HIS A 305 3.91 4.07 -7.54
C HIS A 305 2.50 4.43 -7.09
N LEU A 306 1.98 5.61 -7.48
CA LEU A 306 0.59 5.98 -7.21
C LEU A 306 -0.40 5.00 -7.88
N ASN A 307 -0.22 4.67 -9.15
CA ASN A 307 -1.09 3.71 -9.85
C ASN A 307 -1.02 2.30 -9.22
N GLY A 308 0.13 1.91 -8.69
CA GLY A 308 0.33 0.63 -8.00
C GLY A 308 -0.13 0.62 -6.54
N ALA A 309 -0.42 1.78 -5.92
CA ALA A 309 -0.76 1.85 -4.49
C ALA A 309 -2.26 1.69 -4.21
N ALA A 310 -3.15 2.08 -5.13
CA ALA A 310 -4.60 2.07 -4.91
C ALA A 310 -5.30 0.82 -5.46
N ASN A 311 -6.35 0.40 -4.77
CA ASN A 311 -7.25 -0.67 -5.21
C ASN A 311 -8.71 -0.19 -5.20
N PRO A 312 -9.34 0.09 -6.36
CA PRO A 312 -10.72 0.55 -6.42
C PRO A 312 -11.75 -0.48 -5.96
N ALA A 313 -11.36 -1.75 -5.85
CA ALA A 313 -12.24 -2.84 -5.44
C ALA A 313 -12.20 -3.11 -3.92
N ASP A 314 -11.36 -2.42 -3.16
CA ASP A 314 -11.23 -2.63 -1.71
C ASP A 314 -11.45 -1.32 -0.93
N GLU A 315 -12.66 -1.12 -0.45
CA GLU A 315 -13.07 0.04 0.34
C GLU A 315 -12.68 -0.06 1.83
N ARG A 316 -11.95 -1.11 2.25
CA ARG A 316 -11.58 -1.37 3.65
C ARG A 316 -10.16 -0.99 3.96
N VAL A 317 -9.40 -0.56 2.95
CA VAL A 317 -8.00 -0.20 3.09
C VAL A 317 -7.75 1.20 2.54
N SER A 318 -6.72 1.85 3.05
CA SER A 318 -6.15 3.07 2.49
C SER A 318 -4.65 2.90 2.28
N ILE A 319 -3.98 3.96 1.87
CA ILE A 319 -2.55 3.93 1.55
C ILE A 319 -1.78 4.42 2.78
N GLY A 320 -0.88 3.60 3.29
CA GLY A 320 0.02 4.00 4.38
C GLY A 320 1.04 5.04 3.93
N ALA A 321 1.60 5.80 4.86
CA ALA A 321 2.55 6.89 4.60
C ALA A 321 3.77 6.50 3.73
N ARG A 322 4.19 5.23 3.80
CA ARG A 322 5.29 4.67 2.98
C ARG A 322 4.80 3.71 1.90
N GLY A 323 3.51 3.75 1.55
CA GLY A 323 2.88 2.78 0.65
C GLY A 323 2.84 1.36 1.24
N LEU A 324 2.48 0.37 0.41
CA LEU A 324 2.27 -1.01 0.88
C LEU A 324 3.57 -1.75 1.22
N THR A 325 4.69 -1.39 0.60
CA THR A 325 5.98 -2.10 0.75
C THR A 325 6.99 -1.36 1.63
N GLY A 326 6.62 -0.19 2.16
CA GLY A 326 7.43 0.54 3.14
C GLY A 326 7.23 -0.01 4.54
N GLU A 327 8.29 -0.01 5.35
CA GLU A 327 8.31 -0.64 6.67
C GLU A 327 8.21 0.36 7.82
N ASP A 328 8.49 1.64 7.55
CA ASP A 328 8.32 2.70 8.53
C ASP A 328 6.83 2.99 8.77
N TYR A 329 6.53 3.56 9.93
CA TYR A 329 5.16 3.88 10.37
C TYR A 329 4.19 2.70 10.39
N HIS A 330 4.70 1.47 10.56
CA HIS A 330 3.90 0.25 10.74
C HIS A 330 2.83 -0.02 9.66
N GLY A 331 2.89 0.69 8.52
CA GLY A 331 1.87 0.64 7.46
C GLY A 331 0.64 1.49 7.74
N HIS A 332 0.68 2.38 8.74
CA HIS A 332 -0.44 3.23 9.15
C HIS A 332 -0.80 4.29 8.11
N VAL A 333 -2.07 4.65 8.12
CA VAL A 333 -2.68 5.68 7.28
C VAL A 333 -2.74 6.99 8.04
N PHE A 334 -2.23 8.06 7.43
CA PHE A 334 -2.22 9.43 7.92
C PHE A 334 -3.09 10.32 7.03
N TRP A 335 -2.90 11.64 7.11
CA TRP A 335 -3.54 12.63 6.27
C TRP A 335 -2.95 12.73 4.85
N ASP A 336 -1.80 12.07 4.63
CA ASP A 336 -1.10 12.03 3.33
C ASP A 336 -2.02 11.60 2.20
N THR A 337 -2.85 10.59 2.45
CA THR A 337 -3.79 10.10 1.44
C THR A 337 -4.79 11.17 1.05
N GLU A 338 -5.34 11.88 2.01
CA GLU A 338 -6.40 12.87 1.80
C GLU A 338 -5.89 14.12 1.07
N ILE A 339 -4.76 14.64 1.49
CA ILE A 339 -4.27 15.94 1.00
C ILE A 339 -3.34 15.78 -0.21
N TYR A 340 -2.47 14.77 -0.20
CA TYR A 340 -1.41 14.67 -1.22
C TYR A 340 -1.70 13.62 -2.30
N LEU A 341 -2.42 12.53 -1.99
CA LEU A 341 -2.65 11.46 -2.95
C LEU A 341 -4.02 11.53 -3.62
N LEU A 342 -5.08 11.85 -2.89
CA LEU A 342 -6.45 11.91 -3.42
C LEU A 342 -6.64 12.89 -4.58
N PRO A 343 -5.96 14.05 -4.67
CA PRO A 343 -6.04 14.89 -5.86
C PRO A 343 -5.64 14.18 -7.15
N PHE A 344 -4.57 13.36 -7.11
CA PHE A 344 -4.17 12.55 -8.25
C PHE A 344 -5.25 11.54 -8.64
N TYR A 345 -5.79 10.79 -7.67
CA TYR A 345 -6.81 9.79 -7.96
C TYR A 345 -8.13 10.40 -8.38
N THR A 346 -8.56 11.47 -7.75
CA THR A 346 -9.81 12.17 -8.10
C THR A 346 -9.83 12.57 -9.57
N LEU A 347 -8.70 13.03 -10.10
CA LEU A 347 -8.58 13.49 -11.49
C LEU A 347 -8.26 12.36 -12.49
N THR A 348 -7.53 11.32 -12.07
CA THR A 348 -7.05 10.27 -12.99
C THR A 348 -7.72 8.91 -12.78
N TRP A 349 -8.32 8.68 -11.59
CA TRP A 349 -8.93 7.40 -11.21
C TRP A 349 -10.03 7.56 -10.12
N PRO A 350 -11.17 8.18 -10.46
CA PRO A 350 -12.21 8.49 -9.46
C PRO A 350 -12.70 7.28 -8.65
N GLU A 351 -12.71 6.08 -9.26
CA GLU A 351 -13.12 4.85 -8.58
C GLU A 351 -12.14 4.47 -7.44
N ALA A 352 -10.84 4.73 -7.62
CA ALA A 352 -9.86 4.53 -6.55
C ALA A 352 -9.98 5.61 -5.47
N ALA A 353 -10.20 6.88 -5.85
CA ALA A 353 -10.47 7.95 -4.89
C ALA A 353 -11.69 7.62 -4.02
N ARG A 354 -12.76 7.14 -4.64
CA ARG A 354 -13.96 6.71 -3.91
C ARG A 354 -13.65 5.60 -2.91
N ALA A 355 -12.90 4.58 -3.31
CA ALA A 355 -12.55 3.46 -2.42
C ALA A 355 -11.75 3.93 -1.19
N LEU A 356 -10.77 4.83 -1.38
CA LEU A 356 -9.98 5.43 -0.31
C LEU A 356 -10.83 6.25 0.65
N LEU A 357 -11.79 7.04 0.15
CA LEU A 357 -12.73 7.79 0.98
C LEU A 357 -13.73 6.88 1.71
N MET A 358 -14.12 5.77 1.07
CA MET A 358 -14.97 4.76 1.73
C MET A 358 -14.27 4.08 2.91
N TYR A 359 -12.93 3.94 2.90
CA TYR A 359 -12.19 3.52 4.09
C TYR A 359 -12.47 4.46 5.27
N ARG A 360 -12.43 5.78 5.08
CA ARG A 360 -12.75 6.76 6.14
C ARG A 360 -14.20 6.62 6.63
N PHE A 361 -15.13 6.36 5.74
CA PHE A 361 -16.51 6.10 6.13
C PHE A 361 -16.67 4.80 6.91
N ARG A 362 -16.04 3.70 6.45
CA ARG A 362 -16.13 2.40 7.13
C ARG A 362 -15.47 2.39 8.51
N THR A 363 -14.55 3.31 8.74
CA THR A 363 -13.81 3.47 10.00
C THR A 363 -14.32 4.65 10.85
N ILE A 364 -15.43 5.29 10.48
CA ILE A 364 -15.97 6.48 11.17
C ILE A 364 -16.32 6.21 12.64
N ASP A 365 -16.66 4.97 13.00
CA ASP A 365 -16.96 4.62 14.38
C ASP A 365 -15.73 4.69 15.28
N GLY A 366 -14.53 4.42 14.76
CA GLY A 366 -13.26 4.69 15.44
C GLY A 366 -13.07 6.18 15.73
N ALA A 367 -13.38 7.03 14.74
CA ALA A 367 -13.33 8.48 14.89
C ALA A 367 -14.37 9.01 15.90
N ARG A 368 -15.57 8.46 15.92
CA ARG A 368 -16.60 8.77 16.93
C ARG A 368 -16.16 8.39 18.34
N ALA A 369 -15.59 7.19 18.47
CA ALA A 369 -15.07 6.71 19.75
C ALA A 369 -13.94 7.60 20.28
N LYS A 370 -13.02 8.05 19.40
CA LYS A 370 -11.95 8.99 19.75
C LYS A 370 -12.51 10.33 20.21
N ALA A 371 -13.44 10.93 19.46
CA ALA A 371 -14.09 12.18 19.84
C ALA A 371 -14.76 12.06 21.22
N SER A 372 -15.55 11.00 21.44
CA SER A 372 -16.23 10.74 22.73
C SER A 372 -15.25 10.55 23.89
N LYS A 373 -14.15 9.80 23.70
CA LYS A 373 -13.09 9.60 24.71
C LYS A 373 -12.45 10.92 25.13
N MET A 374 -12.34 11.87 24.20
CA MET A 374 -11.78 13.21 24.45
C MET A 374 -12.84 14.23 24.94
N GLY A 375 -14.10 13.81 25.12
CA GLY A 375 -15.18 14.67 25.60
C GLY A 375 -15.86 15.53 24.53
N TYR A 376 -15.66 15.20 23.24
CA TYR A 376 -16.25 15.91 22.11
C TYR A 376 -17.38 15.10 21.45
N ARG A 377 -18.18 15.79 20.65
CA ARG A 377 -19.25 15.19 19.82
C ARG A 377 -18.75 14.97 18.39
N GLY A 378 -19.47 14.16 17.63
CA GLY A 378 -19.16 13.92 16.23
C GLY A 378 -18.00 12.93 16.01
N ALA A 379 -17.24 13.10 14.96
CA ALA A 379 -16.13 12.22 14.59
C ALA A 379 -14.81 12.99 14.52
N MET A 380 -13.80 12.55 15.28
CA MET A 380 -12.42 13.01 15.27
C MET A 380 -11.53 11.89 14.72
N TYR A 381 -11.08 12.03 13.50
CA TYR A 381 -10.24 11.01 12.89
C TYR A 381 -8.90 10.84 13.62
N ALA A 382 -8.39 9.62 13.62
CA ALA A 382 -7.09 9.28 14.19
C ALA A 382 -5.97 9.95 13.39
N TRP A 383 -4.90 10.38 14.07
CA TRP A 383 -3.69 10.83 13.39
C TRP A 383 -3.06 9.67 12.62
N GLU A 384 -2.81 8.56 13.31
CA GLU A 384 -2.45 7.29 12.68
C GLU A 384 -3.59 6.28 12.81
N SER A 385 -3.97 5.64 11.71
CA SER A 385 -5.00 4.62 11.73
C SER A 385 -4.56 3.36 10.98
N ALA A 386 -5.01 2.21 11.48
CA ALA A 386 -4.94 0.92 10.82
C ALA A 386 -6.32 0.55 10.24
N ASP A 387 -6.67 -0.72 10.21
CA ASP A 387 -7.90 -1.24 9.62
C ASP A 387 -9.19 -0.94 10.40
N THR A 388 -9.09 -0.60 11.69
CA THR A 388 -10.25 -0.29 12.54
C THR A 388 -10.60 1.19 12.60
N GLY A 389 -9.69 2.07 12.16
CA GLY A 389 -9.81 3.52 12.29
C GLY A 389 -9.64 4.05 13.72
N ALA A 390 -9.29 3.19 14.67
CA ALA A 390 -8.89 3.62 16.00
C ALA A 390 -7.57 4.40 15.95
N GLU A 391 -7.35 5.26 16.95
CA GLU A 391 -6.07 5.93 17.14
C GLU A 391 -4.98 4.93 17.52
N VAL A 392 -3.92 4.87 16.72
CA VAL A 392 -2.81 3.94 16.89
C VAL A 392 -1.44 4.62 16.89
N THR A 393 -1.40 5.95 16.97
CA THR A 393 -0.15 6.69 17.16
C THR A 393 0.55 6.22 18.42
N PRO A 394 1.84 5.86 18.37
CA PRO A 394 2.61 5.53 19.56
C PRO A 394 2.57 6.68 20.58
N GLU A 395 2.29 6.38 21.86
CA GLU A 395 2.32 7.42 22.90
C GLU A 395 3.75 7.88 23.23
N GLN A 396 4.75 7.05 22.87
CA GLN A 396 6.15 7.34 23.08
C GLN A 396 7.03 6.53 22.14
N VAL A 397 8.21 7.05 21.85
CA VAL A 397 9.28 6.35 21.12
C VAL A 397 10.58 6.45 21.90
N VAL A 398 11.51 5.53 21.61
CA VAL A 398 12.89 5.62 22.12
C VAL A 398 13.74 6.22 21.01
N ASP A 399 14.38 7.37 21.28
CA ASP A 399 15.24 8.03 20.34
C ASP A 399 16.58 7.25 20.14
N PRO A 400 17.41 7.60 19.16
CA PRO A 400 18.72 6.96 18.95
C PRO A 400 19.67 7.01 20.15
N ASP A 401 19.49 7.98 21.05
CA ASP A 401 20.27 8.14 22.28
C ASP A 401 19.70 7.32 23.45
N GLY A 402 18.62 6.55 23.24
CA GLY A 402 17.98 5.73 24.26
C GLY A 402 17.04 6.51 25.21
N ARG A 403 16.64 7.73 24.86
CA ARG A 403 15.70 8.54 25.65
C ARG A 403 14.28 8.26 25.23
N ILE A 404 13.36 8.25 26.20
CA ILE A 404 11.93 8.16 25.93
C ILE A 404 11.43 9.55 25.55
N VAL A 405 10.91 9.66 24.32
CA VAL A 405 10.25 10.87 23.79
C VAL A 405 8.75 10.60 23.73
N LYS A 406 7.96 11.49 24.34
CA LYS A 406 6.50 11.44 24.25
C LYS A 406 6.05 11.93 22.87
N ILE A 407 5.07 11.25 22.30
CA ILE A 407 4.44 11.63 21.03
C ILE A 407 3.05 12.18 21.35
N LEU A 408 2.82 13.43 21.00
CA LEU A 408 1.56 14.13 21.26
C LEU A 408 0.63 14.19 20.05
N CYS A 409 1.12 13.82 18.86
CA CYS A 409 0.39 13.91 17.58
C CYS A 409 -0.98 13.22 17.66
N GLY A 410 -1.07 12.01 18.22
CA GLY A 410 -2.33 11.30 18.36
C GLY A 410 -3.42 12.04 19.16
N ILE A 411 -3.02 12.99 20.02
CA ILE A 411 -3.94 13.78 20.85
C ILE A 411 -4.12 15.19 20.28
N GLN A 412 -3.04 15.84 19.87
CA GLN A 412 -3.02 17.27 19.54
C GLN A 412 -3.11 17.56 18.05
N GLU A 413 -2.74 16.63 17.17
CA GLU A 413 -2.76 16.83 15.72
C GLU A 413 -4.14 16.47 15.16
N GLN A 414 -5.07 17.42 15.33
CA GLN A 414 -6.49 17.20 15.11
C GLN A 414 -6.95 17.60 13.71
N HIS A 415 -6.13 18.35 12.97
CA HIS A 415 -6.48 18.89 11.66
C HIS A 415 -6.81 17.82 10.62
N ILE A 416 -6.26 16.59 10.74
CA ILE A 416 -6.62 15.45 9.90
C ILE A 416 -8.15 15.26 9.78
N THR A 417 -8.91 15.63 10.82
CA THR A 417 -10.37 15.55 10.78
C THR A 417 -10.98 16.46 9.71
N ALA A 418 -10.45 17.67 9.56
CA ALA A 418 -10.88 18.60 8.54
C ALA A 418 -10.28 18.25 7.16
N ASP A 419 -9.10 17.64 7.12
CA ASP A 419 -8.45 17.20 5.89
C ASP A 419 -9.23 16.05 5.22
N VAL A 420 -9.75 15.13 6.02
CA VAL A 420 -10.70 14.10 5.52
C VAL A 420 -11.95 14.74 4.93
N ALA A 421 -12.55 15.71 5.63
CA ALA A 421 -13.71 16.42 5.11
C ALA A 421 -13.40 17.20 3.83
N TYR A 422 -12.20 17.80 3.75
CA TYR A 422 -11.71 18.49 2.55
C TYR A 422 -11.64 17.55 1.36
N ALA A 423 -11.03 16.39 1.53
CA ALA A 423 -10.91 15.40 0.48
C ALA A 423 -12.29 14.89 -0.01
N VAL A 424 -13.23 14.63 0.91
CA VAL A 424 -14.63 14.26 0.59
C VAL A 424 -15.28 15.33 -0.26
N TRP A 425 -15.15 16.60 0.12
CA TRP A 425 -15.76 17.70 -0.60
C TRP A 425 -15.11 17.92 -1.97
N GLN A 426 -13.79 17.87 -2.07
CA GLN A 426 -13.07 17.99 -3.35
C GLN A 426 -13.45 16.87 -4.32
N TYR A 427 -13.56 15.64 -3.83
CA TYR A 427 -14.05 14.52 -4.64
C TYR A 427 -15.46 14.78 -5.15
N TRP A 428 -16.38 15.22 -4.28
CA TRP A 428 -17.74 15.58 -4.67
C TRP A 428 -17.80 16.69 -5.71
N GLU A 429 -17.01 17.76 -5.52
CA GLU A 429 -16.96 18.88 -6.48
C GLU A 429 -16.46 18.44 -7.85
N ALA A 430 -15.46 17.59 -7.90
CA ALA A 430 -14.85 17.14 -9.14
C ALA A 430 -15.71 16.10 -9.89
N THR A 431 -16.34 15.17 -9.15
CA THR A 431 -16.98 14.00 -9.78
C THR A 431 -18.49 14.09 -9.86
N ARG A 432 -19.14 14.84 -8.95
CA ARG A 432 -20.59 14.87 -8.74
C ARG A 432 -21.18 13.46 -8.48
N ASP A 433 -20.42 12.58 -7.83
CA ASP A 433 -20.87 11.24 -7.43
C ASP A 433 -21.92 11.33 -6.32
N GLU A 434 -23.21 11.44 -6.76
CA GLU A 434 -24.36 11.50 -5.84
C GLU A 434 -24.47 10.25 -4.97
N GLY A 435 -24.11 9.08 -5.51
CA GLY A 435 -24.12 7.83 -4.76
C GLY A 435 -23.17 7.89 -3.56
N PHE A 436 -21.92 8.31 -3.78
CA PHE A 436 -20.96 8.48 -2.70
C PHE A 436 -21.40 9.54 -1.69
N LEU A 437 -21.89 10.70 -2.16
CA LEU A 437 -22.34 11.76 -1.26
C LEU A 437 -23.44 11.28 -0.32
N LEU A 438 -24.44 10.59 -0.87
CA LEU A 438 -25.60 10.10 -0.10
C LEU A 438 -25.25 8.92 0.82
N ASP A 439 -24.38 8.02 0.38
CA ASP A 439 -24.06 6.80 1.13
C ASP A 439 -23.02 7.02 2.23
N ALA A 440 -22.10 7.98 2.04
CA ALA A 440 -20.94 8.17 2.92
C ALA A 440 -20.56 9.64 3.14
N GLY A 441 -20.37 10.41 2.07
CA GLY A 441 -19.75 11.74 2.12
C GLY A 441 -20.48 12.73 3.01
N ALA A 442 -21.81 12.76 2.93
CA ALA A 442 -22.62 13.66 3.76
C ALA A 442 -22.49 13.36 5.25
N GLU A 443 -22.45 12.09 5.63
CA GLU A 443 -22.27 11.71 7.04
C GLU A 443 -20.90 12.08 7.56
N ILE A 444 -19.82 11.86 6.79
CA ILE A 444 -18.48 12.31 7.16
C ILE A 444 -18.46 13.83 7.38
N LEU A 445 -18.99 14.61 6.44
CA LEU A 445 -19.00 16.08 6.54
C LEU A 445 -19.78 16.58 7.77
N LEU A 446 -20.93 15.98 8.06
CA LEU A 446 -21.76 16.35 9.20
C LEU A 446 -21.09 15.99 10.55
N GLU A 447 -20.54 14.80 10.67
CA GLU A 447 -19.92 14.33 11.92
C GLU A 447 -18.59 15.03 12.21
N THR A 448 -17.79 15.35 11.20
CA THR A 448 -16.57 16.14 11.36
C THR A 448 -16.88 17.61 11.68
N GLY A 449 -17.87 18.20 11.01
CA GLY A 449 -18.36 19.55 11.36
C GLY A 449 -18.91 19.64 12.79
N ARG A 450 -19.62 18.58 13.25
CA ARG A 450 -20.07 18.43 14.64
C ARG A 450 -18.89 18.39 15.62
N PHE A 451 -17.83 17.64 15.28
CA PHE A 451 -16.62 17.60 16.12
C PHE A 451 -16.04 18.99 16.28
N TRP A 452 -15.76 19.70 15.20
CA TRP A 452 -15.17 21.04 15.28
C TRP A 452 -16.03 22.04 16.01
N SER A 453 -17.34 21.99 15.83
CA SER A 453 -18.26 22.85 16.59
C SER A 453 -18.26 22.55 18.08
N SER A 454 -18.08 21.30 18.49
CA SER A 454 -17.97 20.92 19.91
C SER A 454 -16.57 21.14 20.48
N ARG A 455 -15.53 21.21 19.65
CA ARG A 455 -14.12 21.41 20.03
C ARG A 455 -13.79 22.88 20.29
N ALA A 456 -14.38 23.76 19.49
CA ALA A 456 -14.16 25.19 19.61
C ALA A 456 -14.76 25.74 20.91
N GLN A 457 -13.99 26.54 21.63
CA GLN A 457 -14.35 27.10 22.93
C GLN A 457 -14.71 28.57 22.79
N PRO A 458 -15.95 28.99 23.10
CA PRO A 458 -16.29 30.41 23.19
C PRO A 458 -15.60 31.05 24.40
N GLU A 459 -14.95 32.21 24.20
CA GLU A 459 -14.23 32.93 25.22
C GLU A 459 -14.83 34.32 25.46
N ALA A 460 -14.26 35.05 26.46
CA ALA A 460 -14.79 36.33 26.92
C ALA A 460 -14.72 37.46 25.87
N ASP A 461 -13.86 37.32 24.86
CA ASP A 461 -13.76 38.23 23.71
C ASP A 461 -14.90 38.07 22.69
N GLY A 462 -15.80 37.11 22.91
CA GLY A 462 -16.93 36.81 22.04
C GLY A 462 -16.55 35.96 20.80
N ARG A 463 -15.32 35.42 20.78
CA ARG A 463 -14.82 34.58 19.69
C ARG A 463 -14.69 33.11 20.12
N CYS A 464 -14.57 32.22 19.15
CA CYS A 464 -14.30 30.81 19.39
C CYS A 464 -12.83 30.50 19.10
N HIS A 465 -12.21 29.79 20.04
CA HIS A 465 -10.80 29.44 20.04
C HIS A 465 -10.60 27.93 20.02
N ILE A 466 -9.47 27.45 19.48
CA ILE A 466 -9.01 26.06 19.58
C ILE A 466 -7.64 26.09 20.24
N ARG A 467 -7.55 25.53 21.46
CA ARG A 467 -6.36 25.57 22.30
C ARG A 467 -5.64 24.22 22.32
N GLY A 468 -4.30 24.24 22.51
CA GLY A 468 -3.50 23.06 22.77
C GLY A 468 -3.50 22.06 21.62
N VAL A 469 -3.11 22.48 20.42
CA VAL A 469 -3.01 21.63 19.23
C VAL A 469 -1.58 21.58 18.69
N ILE A 470 -1.35 20.67 17.77
CA ILE A 470 -0.21 20.65 16.85
C ILE A 470 -0.78 20.95 15.47
N GLY A 471 -0.19 21.89 14.76
CA GLY A 471 -0.50 22.20 13.36
C GLY A 471 0.32 21.33 12.40
N PRO A 472 0.29 21.61 11.08
CA PRO A 472 1.11 20.90 10.10
C PRO A 472 2.63 21.06 10.31
N ASP A 473 3.06 22.11 11.03
CA ASP A 473 4.42 22.23 11.54
C ASP A 473 4.51 21.55 12.92
N GLU A 474 4.95 20.30 12.91
CA GLU A 474 5.04 19.44 14.10
C GLU A 474 6.11 19.88 15.11
N TYR A 475 6.96 20.86 14.78
CA TYR A 475 7.93 21.42 15.73
C TYR A 475 7.27 22.26 16.84
N HIS A 476 6.01 22.68 16.63
CA HIS A 476 5.26 23.50 17.57
C HIS A 476 4.12 22.71 18.22
N GLU A 477 4.40 22.17 19.40
CA GLU A 477 3.43 21.43 20.20
C GLU A 477 2.66 22.35 21.16
N ASN A 478 1.42 21.96 21.49
CA ASN A 478 0.57 22.63 22.47
C ASN A 478 0.35 24.12 22.18
N ILE A 479 0.20 24.46 20.89
CA ILE A 479 -0.06 25.82 20.44
C ILE A 479 -1.55 26.15 20.49
N ASP A 480 -1.84 27.44 20.62
CA ASP A 480 -3.20 27.98 20.62
C ASP A 480 -3.51 28.65 19.28
N ASP A 481 -4.74 28.45 18.80
CA ASP A 481 -5.26 29.11 17.60
C ASP A 481 -4.37 28.95 16.37
N SER A 482 -3.89 27.71 16.11
CA SER A 482 -3.21 27.41 14.85
C SER A 482 -4.05 27.88 13.67
N ALA A 483 -3.50 28.73 12.83
CA ALA A 483 -4.20 29.30 11.69
C ALA A 483 -4.70 28.21 10.74
N PHE A 484 -3.86 27.22 10.43
CA PHE A 484 -4.25 26.09 9.57
C PHE A 484 -5.43 25.34 10.19
N THR A 485 -5.28 24.87 11.42
CA THR A 485 -6.32 24.10 12.11
C THR A 485 -7.64 24.87 12.20
N ASN A 486 -7.59 26.16 12.58
CA ASN A 486 -8.79 26.98 12.76
C ASN A 486 -9.47 27.32 11.44
N VAL A 487 -8.70 27.62 10.38
CA VAL A 487 -9.25 27.87 9.01
C VAL A 487 -9.91 26.62 8.46
N MET A 488 -9.26 25.46 8.60
CA MET A 488 -9.80 24.18 8.14
C MET A 488 -11.02 23.75 8.95
N ALA A 489 -11.01 23.91 10.26
CA ALA A 489 -12.17 23.65 11.12
C ALA A 489 -13.37 24.52 10.74
N ARG A 490 -13.17 25.83 10.59
CA ARG A 490 -14.20 26.76 10.12
C ARG A 490 -14.75 26.36 8.74
N TRP A 491 -13.86 25.99 7.82
CA TRP A 491 -14.22 25.54 6.48
C TRP A 491 -15.08 24.26 6.57
N ASN A 492 -14.68 23.28 7.37
CA ASN A 492 -15.41 22.01 7.51
C ASN A 492 -16.81 22.23 8.09
N ILE A 493 -16.94 23.06 9.13
CA ILE A 493 -18.27 23.42 9.69
C ILE A 493 -19.17 24.03 8.61
N ARG A 494 -18.64 24.93 7.77
CA ARG A 494 -19.39 25.53 6.66
C ARG A 494 -19.82 24.48 5.63
N ARG A 495 -18.92 23.56 5.25
CA ARG A 495 -19.29 22.47 4.32
C ARG A 495 -20.33 21.52 4.90
N ALA A 496 -20.30 21.27 6.22
CA ALA A 496 -21.34 20.52 6.90
C ALA A 496 -22.71 21.21 6.82
N LEU A 497 -22.74 22.52 6.97
CA LEU A 497 -23.97 23.33 6.80
C LEU A 497 -24.45 23.33 5.34
N ASP A 498 -23.55 23.44 4.39
CA ASP A 498 -23.86 23.41 2.96
C ASP A 498 -24.44 22.05 2.53
N VAL A 499 -23.85 20.95 2.99
CA VAL A 499 -24.37 19.60 2.67
C VAL A 499 -25.74 19.38 3.34
N ALA A 500 -25.96 19.90 4.55
CA ALA A 500 -27.27 19.84 5.20
C ALA A 500 -28.33 20.60 4.39
N ALA A 501 -28.01 21.78 3.87
CA ALA A 501 -28.90 22.56 3.00
C ALA A 501 -29.15 21.83 1.67
N LEU A 502 -28.11 21.33 1.04
CA LEU A 502 -28.17 20.57 -0.22
C LEU A 502 -29.06 19.33 -0.09
N LEU A 503 -28.92 18.56 0.99
CA LEU A 503 -29.75 17.37 1.23
C LEU A 503 -31.20 17.74 1.47
N ARG A 504 -31.50 18.82 2.20
CA ARG A 504 -32.86 19.30 2.43
C ARG A 504 -33.54 19.71 1.14
N GLU A 505 -32.83 20.35 0.25
CA GLU A 505 -33.34 20.82 -1.03
C GLU A 505 -33.53 19.68 -2.04
N ARG A 506 -32.51 18.85 -2.24
CA ARG A 506 -32.48 17.87 -3.32
C ARG A 506 -32.96 16.47 -2.93
N TRP A 507 -32.70 16.06 -1.66
CA TRP A 507 -33.04 14.73 -1.15
C TRP A 507 -33.64 14.78 0.27
N PRO A 508 -34.85 15.38 0.43
CA PRO A 508 -35.44 15.64 1.74
C PRO A 508 -35.70 14.38 2.57
N GLU A 509 -36.04 13.25 1.94
CA GLU A 509 -36.24 11.98 2.64
C GLU A 509 -34.89 11.44 3.19
N ARG A 510 -33.82 11.57 2.39
CA ARG A 510 -32.47 11.17 2.83
C ARG A 510 -32.01 12.05 3.98
N TRP A 511 -32.26 13.36 3.92
CA TRP A 511 -31.99 14.27 5.02
C TRP A 511 -32.77 13.87 6.29
N ALA A 512 -34.06 13.61 6.19
CA ALA A 512 -34.88 13.22 7.34
C ALA A 512 -34.35 11.94 8.01
N SER A 513 -34.00 10.93 7.22
CA SER A 513 -33.40 9.69 7.72
C SER A 513 -32.04 9.92 8.39
N LEU A 514 -31.12 10.63 7.71
CA LEU A 514 -29.78 10.87 8.19
C LEU A 514 -29.76 11.75 9.45
N SER A 515 -30.50 12.87 9.44
CA SER A 515 -30.59 13.79 10.58
C SER A 515 -31.21 13.13 11.81
N SER A 516 -32.24 12.28 11.62
CA SER A 516 -32.84 11.49 12.70
C SER A 516 -31.84 10.49 13.29
N ARG A 517 -31.12 9.74 12.46
CA ARG A 517 -30.12 8.76 12.90
C ARG A 517 -28.96 9.42 13.64
N LEU A 518 -28.53 10.60 13.20
CA LEU A 518 -27.46 11.36 13.84
C LEU A 518 -27.96 12.22 15.02
N GLY A 519 -29.29 12.33 15.24
CA GLY A 519 -29.87 13.20 16.25
C GLY A 519 -29.54 14.68 16.04
N LEU A 520 -29.46 15.14 14.77
CA LEU A 520 -29.19 16.53 14.41
C LEU A 520 -30.46 17.37 14.53
N SER A 521 -30.34 18.54 15.15
CA SER A 521 -31.42 19.51 15.29
C SER A 521 -31.08 20.84 14.61
N ASP A 522 -32.12 21.63 14.26
CA ASP A 522 -31.92 22.97 13.71
C ASP A 522 -31.20 23.91 14.67
N THR A 523 -31.43 23.74 15.98
CA THR A 523 -30.72 24.48 17.02
C THR A 523 -29.23 24.17 16.99
N GLU A 524 -28.85 22.90 16.84
CA GLU A 524 -27.45 22.50 16.73
C GLU A 524 -26.78 23.10 15.46
N LEU A 525 -27.46 23.05 14.33
CA LEU A 525 -26.96 23.64 13.08
C LEU A 525 -26.83 25.17 13.17
N ALA A 526 -27.70 25.84 13.92
CA ALA A 526 -27.58 27.27 14.19
C ALA A 526 -26.34 27.58 15.05
N GLN A 527 -26.06 26.74 16.06
CA GLN A 527 -24.83 26.87 16.88
C GLN A 527 -23.58 26.69 16.01
N TRP A 528 -23.55 25.71 15.10
CA TRP A 528 -22.43 25.52 14.16
C TRP A 528 -22.15 26.79 13.33
N ARG A 529 -23.21 27.48 12.88
CA ARG A 529 -23.06 28.73 12.13
C ARG A 529 -22.38 29.79 12.99
N THR A 530 -22.83 29.96 14.23
CA THR A 530 -22.22 30.92 15.17
C THR A 530 -20.76 30.60 15.42
N VAL A 531 -20.40 29.33 15.65
CA VAL A 531 -18.99 28.90 15.84
C VAL A 531 -18.15 29.24 14.60
N ALA A 532 -18.65 28.93 13.40
CA ALA A 532 -17.93 29.20 12.14
C ALA A 532 -17.75 30.72 11.88
N GLU A 533 -18.70 31.54 12.30
CA GLU A 533 -18.65 33.00 12.14
C GLU A 533 -17.70 33.67 13.12
N THR A 534 -17.56 33.13 14.33
CA THR A 534 -16.76 33.72 15.41
C THR A 534 -15.39 33.10 15.60
N MET A 535 -15.05 32.05 14.87
CA MET A 535 -13.76 31.34 15.01
C MET A 535 -12.56 32.24 14.68
N VAL A 536 -11.58 32.27 15.55
CA VAL A 536 -10.28 32.92 15.35
C VAL A 536 -9.53 32.20 14.22
N THR A 537 -8.94 32.93 13.28
CA THR A 537 -8.21 32.36 12.14
C THR A 537 -6.79 32.88 11.99
N GLY A 538 -6.34 33.77 12.86
CA GLY A 538 -5.02 34.38 12.74
C GLY A 538 -4.86 35.36 11.55
N TRP A 539 -5.93 35.64 10.79
CA TRP A 539 -5.87 36.56 9.65
C TRP A 539 -5.76 38.00 10.12
N ASP A 540 -4.69 38.70 9.72
CA ASP A 540 -4.52 40.13 9.89
C ASP A 540 -4.87 40.88 8.60
N PRO A 541 -5.98 41.67 8.57
CA PRO A 541 -6.36 42.40 7.38
C PRO A 541 -5.44 43.57 7.04
N GLN A 542 -4.59 44.03 7.97
CA GLN A 542 -3.66 45.14 7.71
C GLN A 542 -2.42 44.68 6.96
N THR A 543 -1.88 43.53 7.34
CA THR A 543 -0.70 42.96 6.70
C THR A 543 -1.04 42.00 5.56
N GLY A 544 -2.26 41.45 5.53
CA GLY A 544 -2.66 40.41 4.57
C GLY A 544 -1.99 39.07 4.84
N LEU A 545 -1.52 38.83 6.05
CA LEU A 545 -0.85 37.60 6.48
C LEU A 545 -1.67 36.84 7.53
N PHE A 546 -1.41 35.56 7.62
CA PHE A 546 -1.85 34.76 8.76
C PHE A 546 -0.75 34.76 9.82
N GLU A 547 -1.14 34.95 11.08
CA GLU A 547 -0.32 34.58 12.23
C GLU A 547 -0.43 33.04 12.36
N GLU A 548 0.69 32.36 12.40
CA GLU A 548 0.71 30.88 12.34
C GLU A 548 -0.03 30.28 13.54
N PHE A 549 0.16 30.83 14.73
CA PHE A 549 -0.55 30.52 15.97
C PHE A 549 -0.49 31.70 16.93
N ALA A 550 -1.30 31.71 17.97
CA ALA A 550 -1.35 32.78 18.92
C ALA A 550 -0.08 32.84 19.79
N GLY A 551 0.62 34.00 19.80
CA GLY A 551 1.80 34.28 20.64
C GLY A 551 3.07 33.75 20.07
#